data_8c164f9d656456c226b06d7255e56ba6
#
_entry.id   8c164f9d656456c226b06d7255e56ba6
#
_cell.length_a   1.000
_cell.length_b   1.000
_cell.length_c   1.000
_cell.angle_alpha   90.00
_cell.angle_beta   90.00
_cell.angle_gamma   90.00
#
_symmetry.space_group_name_H-M   'P 1'
#
loop_
_entity.id
_entity.type
_entity.pdbx_description
1 polymer ?
#
loop_
_entity_poly.entity_id
_entity_poly.type
_entity_poly.pdbx_seq_one_letter_code
_entity_poly.pdbx_strand_id
1 'polypeptide(L)'
;MTSTDVQVALTFDFDGYSTWIGSHRATSPSMLSRGEFDPIGARRILRVLEQAAIPATFFVPGHSALAFPPVVCAFRDGGHEIGHHGWVHENPVLLTREEERSVLLRGLEALDKVAGVRPSGYRSPAWDNSPSTVELLLEFGFEYESSMMGNDHEPYWCRIGDAWSTSEEFRFGLPVDLVEMPVAWHLDDFPQFEFLATDKGYLPGGRAPSTVLEIWKAEFDFLYQRIGSGVMVVTMHPQIMGRGHRLLMLEEFIRHVASHERAGFTTCQDYVRQWRKGRSPSLPADAGDNRLTR
;
A
#
# COMPACT_ATOMS: atom_id res chain seq x y z
N MET A 1 -3.24 -24.06 -18.44
CA MET A 1 -3.24 -23.27 -17.21
C MET A 1 -4.45 -22.38 -17.28
N THR A 2 -5.43 -22.56 -16.40
CA THR A 2 -6.55 -21.61 -16.27
C THR A 2 -5.97 -20.26 -15.89
N SER A 3 -6.26 -19.20 -16.66
CA SER A 3 -5.82 -17.86 -16.30
C SER A 3 -6.46 -17.49 -14.97
N THR A 4 -5.67 -17.05 -14.00
CA THR A 4 -6.20 -16.46 -12.77
C THR A 4 -6.72 -15.08 -13.13
N ASP A 5 -8.03 -14.92 -13.18
CA ASP A 5 -8.67 -13.69 -13.64
C ASP A 5 -8.78 -12.67 -12.49
N VAL A 6 -8.89 -13.17 -11.25
CA VAL A 6 -8.98 -12.37 -10.03
C VAL A 6 -7.72 -12.55 -9.19
N GLN A 7 -7.09 -11.45 -8.83
CA GLN A 7 -5.88 -11.44 -8.01
C GLN A 7 -6.11 -10.72 -6.69
N VAL A 8 -5.44 -11.18 -5.64
CA VAL A 8 -5.37 -10.47 -4.36
C VAL A 8 -3.91 -10.11 -4.09
N ALA A 9 -3.63 -8.82 -3.95
CA ALA A 9 -2.35 -8.32 -3.48
C ALA A 9 -2.43 -8.12 -1.96
N LEU A 10 -1.78 -9.00 -1.21
CA LEU A 10 -1.58 -8.80 0.22
C LEU A 10 -0.42 -7.82 0.39
N THR A 11 -0.70 -6.65 0.95
CA THR A 11 0.31 -5.62 1.16
C THR A 11 0.47 -5.31 2.65
N PHE A 12 1.71 -5.05 3.06
CA PHE A 12 2.06 -4.79 4.44
C PHE A 12 2.92 -3.54 4.54
N ASP A 13 2.46 -2.55 5.27
CA ASP A 13 3.22 -1.34 5.57
C ASP A 13 4.02 -1.61 6.86
N PHE A 14 5.34 -1.84 6.69
CA PHE A 14 6.25 -2.19 7.78
C PHE A 14 6.81 -0.92 8.44
N ASP A 15 5.97 -0.26 9.18
CA ASP A 15 6.23 1.07 9.74
C ASP A 15 7.24 1.07 10.88
N GLY A 16 7.25 0.05 11.72
CA GLY A 16 8.10 0.01 12.89
C GLY A 16 7.89 1.23 13.78
N TYR A 17 8.98 1.94 14.07
CA TYR A 17 8.92 3.20 14.81
C TYR A 17 8.47 4.40 13.96
N SER A 18 8.55 4.30 12.63
CA SER A 18 8.44 5.43 11.72
C SER A 18 7.10 6.15 11.83
N THR A 19 6.00 5.42 11.83
CA THR A 19 4.66 6.02 11.97
C THR A 19 4.49 6.75 13.31
N TRP A 20 5.05 6.20 14.39
CA TRP A 20 4.95 6.82 15.72
C TRP A 20 5.80 8.10 15.83
N ILE A 21 6.97 8.12 15.18
CA ILE A 21 7.87 9.28 15.18
C ILE A 21 7.40 10.32 14.16
N GLY A 22 7.24 9.94 12.91
CA GLY A 22 6.97 10.86 11.80
C GLY A 22 5.56 11.39 11.80
N SER A 23 4.55 10.51 11.77
CA SER A 23 3.14 10.94 11.71
C SER A 23 2.59 11.38 13.06
N HIS A 24 2.83 10.59 14.10
CA HIS A 24 2.21 10.83 15.41
C HIS A 24 3.08 11.66 16.36
N ARG A 25 4.33 11.94 15.99
CA ARG A 25 5.30 12.74 16.80
C ARG A 25 5.35 12.29 18.26
N ALA A 26 5.27 10.97 18.47
CA ALA A 26 5.25 10.37 19.79
C ALA A 26 6.59 10.57 20.50
N THR A 27 6.55 11.03 21.75
CA THR A 27 7.69 11.18 22.64
C THR A 27 7.66 10.18 23.80
N SER A 28 6.52 9.54 24.02
CA SER A 28 6.33 8.55 25.08
C SER A 28 6.97 7.22 24.72
N PRO A 29 7.82 6.62 25.59
CA PRO A 29 8.35 5.29 25.39
C PRO A 29 7.25 4.22 25.20
N SER A 30 6.12 4.36 25.89
CA SER A 30 4.98 3.45 25.76
C SER A 30 4.35 3.48 24.36
N MET A 31 4.28 4.66 23.73
CA MET A 31 3.79 4.76 22.34
C MET A 31 4.82 4.23 21.35
N LEU A 32 6.09 4.56 21.53
CA LEU A 32 7.18 4.07 20.69
C LEU A 32 7.32 2.55 20.74
N SER A 33 7.06 1.92 21.91
CA SER A 33 7.11 0.46 22.08
C SER A 33 6.13 -0.31 21.19
N ARG A 34 5.11 0.35 20.64
CA ARG A 34 4.19 -0.25 19.65
C ARG A 34 4.95 -0.65 18.38
N GLY A 35 5.93 0.15 17.98
CA GLY A 35 6.81 -0.15 16.84
C GLY A 35 7.76 -1.34 17.10
N GLU A 36 8.07 -1.65 18.37
CA GLU A 36 8.88 -2.83 18.74
C GLU A 36 8.17 -4.15 18.42
N PHE A 37 6.86 -4.15 18.35
CA PHE A 37 6.10 -5.35 18.00
C PHE A 37 6.13 -5.66 16.51
N ASP A 38 6.40 -4.68 15.66
CA ASP A 38 6.37 -4.81 14.21
C ASP A 38 7.24 -5.97 13.69
N PRO A 39 8.53 -6.09 14.07
CA PRO A 39 9.36 -7.23 13.68
C PRO A 39 8.85 -8.58 14.22
N ILE A 40 8.13 -8.62 15.32
CA ILE A 40 7.52 -9.85 15.86
C ILE A 40 6.33 -10.22 14.98
N GLY A 41 5.47 -9.26 14.67
CA GLY A 41 4.32 -9.43 13.78
C GLY A 41 4.75 -9.88 12.38
N ALA A 42 5.76 -9.22 11.82
CA ALA A 42 6.30 -9.52 10.50
C ALA A 42 6.79 -10.97 10.40
N ARG A 43 7.55 -11.47 11.39
CA ARG A 43 8.00 -12.87 11.39
C ARG A 43 6.84 -13.88 11.47
N ARG A 44 5.75 -13.54 12.13
CA ARG A 44 4.55 -14.39 12.18
C ARG A 44 3.84 -14.39 10.83
N ILE A 45 3.70 -13.23 10.20
CA ILE A 45 3.11 -13.08 8.86
C ILE A 45 3.95 -13.84 7.83
N LEU A 46 5.27 -13.70 7.83
CA LEU A 46 6.15 -14.44 6.91
C LEU A 46 5.93 -15.96 7.00
N ARG A 47 5.72 -16.50 8.20
CA ARG A 47 5.40 -17.94 8.37
C ARG A 47 4.06 -18.31 7.74
N VAL A 48 3.03 -17.46 7.86
CA VAL A 48 1.74 -17.70 7.21
C VAL A 48 1.88 -17.68 5.69
N LEU A 49 2.59 -16.69 5.14
CA LEU A 49 2.84 -16.57 3.71
C LEU A 49 3.65 -17.76 3.16
N GLU A 50 4.70 -18.17 3.87
CA GLU A 50 5.50 -19.35 3.55
C GLU A 50 4.66 -20.64 3.54
N GLN A 51 3.85 -20.87 4.57
CA GLN A 51 2.96 -22.04 4.65
C GLN A 51 1.91 -22.07 3.55
N ALA A 52 1.43 -20.90 3.14
CA ALA A 52 0.49 -20.77 2.04
C ALA A 52 1.16 -20.75 0.65
N ALA A 53 2.48 -20.64 0.59
CA ALA A 53 3.29 -20.48 -0.63
C ALA A 53 2.82 -19.31 -1.51
N ILE A 54 2.53 -18.15 -0.90
CA ILE A 54 2.02 -16.96 -1.58
C ILE A 54 2.97 -15.77 -1.44
N PRO A 55 3.09 -14.94 -2.50
CA PRO A 55 3.87 -13.72 -2.44
C PRO A 55 3.09 -12.60 -1.73
N ALA A 56 3.81 -11.55 -1.33
CA ALA A 56 3.24 -10.32 -0.78
C ALA A 56 4.12 -9.13 -1.11
N THR A 57 3.60 -7.91 -0.92
CA THR A 57 4.36 -6.66 -1.05
C THR A 57 4.52 -6.02 0.33
N PHE A 58 5.75 -5.66 0.69
CA PHE A 58 6.06 -4.94 1.93
C PHE A 58 6.52 -3.52 1.58
N PHE A 59 5.74 -2.51 1.95
CA PHE A 59 6.14 -1.11 1.86
C PHE A 59 6.90 -0.72 3.11
N VAL A 60 8.13 -0.24 2.95
CA VAL A 60 9.07 -0.09 4.06
C VAL A 60 9.63 1.33 4.09
N PRO A 61 9.40 2.10 5.18
CA PRO A 61 10.10 3.36 5.41
C PRO A 61 11.62 3.13 5.57
N GLY A 62 12.43 4.01 5.00
CA GLY A 62 13.89 3.89 5.08
C GLY A 62 14.42 3.84 6.52
N HIS A 63 13.82 4.61 7.42
CA HIS A 63 14.14 4.61 8.85
C HIS A 63 13.87 3.24 9.50
N SER A 64 12.72 2.61 9.18
CA SER A 64 12.38 1.27 9.69
C SER A 64 13.29 0.19 9.10
N ALA A 65 13.70 0.34 7.84
CA ALA A 65 14.69 -0.55 7.24
C ALA A 65 16.01 -0.54 7.99
N LEU A 66 16.51 0.64 8.35
CA LEU A 66 17.75 0.77 9.14
C LEU A 66 17.61 0.30 10.60
N ALA A 67 16.40 0.40 11.17
CA ALA A 67 16.13 -0.09 12.53
C ALA A 67 16.04 -1.62 12.62
N PHE A 68 15.54 -2.29 11.56
CA PHE A 68 15.26 -3.72 11.57
C PHE A 68 15.83 -4.46 10.33
N PRO A 69 17.14 -4.34 10.02
CA PRO A 69 17.73 -4.91 8.82
C PRO A 69 17.45 -6.41 8.63
N PRO A 70 17.53 -7.28 9.65
CA PRO A 70 17.29 -8.71 9.48
C PRO A 70 15.86 -9.04 9.03
N VAL A 71 14.87 -8.21 9.38
CA VAL A 71 13.48 -8.44 8.99
C VAL A 71 13.26 -8.03 7.54
N VAL A 72 13.81 -6.89 7.14
CA VAL A 72 13.73 -6.41 5.75
C VAL A 72 14.47 -7.36 4.80
N CYS A 73 15.64 -7.86 5.19
CA CYS A 73 16.30 -8.92 4.43
C CYS A 73 15.44 -10.19 4.30
N ALA A 74 14.71 -10.57 5.38
CA ALA A 74 13.84 -11.74 5.33
C ALA A 74 12.64 -11.55 4.37
N PHE A 75 12.14 -10.34 4.14
CA PHE A 75 11.15 -10.06 3.10
C PHE A 75 11.70 -10.39 1.71
N ARG A 76 12.88 -9.85 1.39
CA ARG A 76 13.58 -10.14 0.12
C ARG A 76 13.86 -11.63 -0.05
N ASP A 77 14.46 -12.25 0.97
CA ASP A 77 14.91 -13.65 0.90
C ASP A 77 13.72 -14.62 0.83
N GLY A 78 12.55 -14.23 1.34
CA GLY A 78 11.28 -14.92 1.18
C GLY A 78 10.63 -14.75 -0.19
N GLY A 79 11.23 -13.99 -1.10
CA GLY A 79 10.70 -13.76 -2.45
C GLY A 79 9.53 -12.76 -2.47
N HIS A 80 9.38 -11.94 -1.44
CA HIS A 80 8.37 -10.88 -1.39
C HIS A 80 8.91 -9.60 -2.02
N GLU A 81 8.01 -8.78 -2.54
CA GLU A 81 8.35 -7.46 -3.03
C GLU A 81 8.62 -6.50 -1.87
N ILE A 82 9.62 -5.63 -2.03
CA ILE A 82 9.87 -4.50 -1.15
C ILE A 82 9.54 -3.22 -1.92
N GLY A 83 8.52 -2.49 -1.47
CA GLY A 83 8.12 -1.17 -1.92
C GLY A 83 8.67 -0.06 -1.02
N HIS A 84 8.65 1.16 -1.52
CA HIS A 84 9.10 2.36 -0.80
C HIS A 84 7.94 3.00 -0.01
N HIS A 85 8.20 3.48 1.22
CA HIS A 85 7.18 4.10 2.10
C HIS A 85 7.70 5.35 2.82
N GLY A 86 8.35 6.26 2.09
CA GLY A 86 8.94 7.45 2.68
C GLY A 86 10.23 7.16 3.45
N TRP A 87 10.65 8.13 4.29
CA TRP A 87 11.82 7.99 5.15
C TRP A 87 11.42 7.59 6.57
N VAL A 88 10.67 8.45 7.31
CA VAL A 88 10.19 8.20 8.68
C VAL A 88 8.67 8.35 8.77
N HIS A 89 7.97 7.95 7.71
CA HIS A 89 6.52 8.02 7.56
C HIS A 89 6.02 9.48 7.63
N GLU A 90 6.72 10.40 6.96
CA GLU A 90 6.29 11.79 6.79
C GLU A 90 5.09 11.88 5.85
N ASN A 91 4.10 12.69 6.19
CA ASN A 91 3.00 12.97 5.26
C ASN A 91 3.48 13.93 4.14
N PRO A 92 3.51 13.52 2.86
CA PRO A 92 4.01 14.33 1.74
C PRO A 92 3.29 15.67 1.56
N VAL A 93 2.01 15.75 1.87
CA VAL A 93 1.22 17.00 1.76
C VAL A 93 1.79 18.13 2.65
N LEU A 94 2.52 17.77 3.71
CA LEU A 94 3.11 18.74 4.64
C LEU A 94 4.53 19.15 4.26
N LEU A 95 5.07 18.61 3.16
CA LEU A 95 6.44 18.83 2.71
C LEU A 95 6.49 19.77 1.51
N THR A 96 7.57 20.52 1.40
CA THR A 96 7.93 21.15 0.13
C THR A 96 8.40 20.08 -0.87
N ARG A 97 8.40 20.39 -2.17
CA ARG A 97 8.90 19.48 -3.21
C ARG A 97 10.34 19.00 -2.92
N GLU A 98 11.20 19.88 -2.48
CA GLU A 98 12.60 19.56 -2.16
C GLU A 98 12.73 18.65 -0.94
N GLU A 99 11.92 18.87 0.09
CA GLU A 99 11.87 17.98 1.26
C GLU A 99 11.34 16.60 0.88
N GLU A 100 10.25 16.52 0.11
CA GLU A 100 9.70 15.26 -0.38
C GLU A 100 10.70 14.51 -1.26
N ARG A 101 11.40 15.23 -2.17
CA ARG A 101 12.47 14.64 -2.97
C ARG A 101 13.59 14.07 -2.10
N SER A 102 13.98 14.77 -1.04
CA SER A 102 14.99 14.28 -0.08
C SER A 102 14.51 13.04 0.69
N VAL A 103 13.23 13.00 1.08
CA VAL A 103 12.61 11.83 1.74
C VAL A 103 12.65 10.60 0.83
N LEU A 104 12.27 10.75 -0.44
CA LEU A 104 12.33 9.66 -1.42
C LEU A 104 13.76 9.15 -1.62
N LEU A 105 14.72 10.04 -1.81
CA LEU A 105 16.12 9.66 -1.99
C LEU A 105 16.68 8.90 -0.79
N ARG A 106 16.45 9.42 0.42
CA ARG A 106 16.92 8.79 1.67
C ARG A 106 16.30 7.40 1.89
N GLY A 107 15.03 7.24 1.54
CA GLY A 107 14.36 5.94 1.59
C GLY A 107 14.98 4.94 0.61
N LEU A 108 15.20 5.35 -0.63
CA LEU A 108 15.87 4.53 -1.65
C LEU A 108 17.27 4.10 -1.22
N GLU A 109 18.09 5.03 -0.73
CA GLU A 109 19.45 4.75 -0.24
C GLU A 109 19.46 3.77 0.94
N ALA A 110 18.49 3.90 1.86
CA ALA A 110 18.37 3.00 3.01
C ALA A 110 17.99 1.57 2.57
N LEU A 111 17.05 1.42 1.65
CA LEU A 111 16.58 0.12 1.16
C LEU A 111 17.67 -0.58 0.33
N ASP A 112 18.40 0.15 -0.50
CA ASP A 112 19.56 -0.36 -1.20
C ASP A 112 20.65 -0.82 -0.22
N LYS A 113 21.01 0.01 0.74
CA LYS A 113 22.01 -0.31 1.76
C LYS A 113 21.66 -1.54 2.59
N VAL A 114 20.39 -1.71 2.99
CA VAL A 114 19.96 -2.79 3.88
C VAL A 114 19.71 -4.09 3.11
N ALA A 115 19.00 -4.01 2.00
CA ALA A 115 18.50 -5.18 1.29
C ALA A 115 19.07 -5.33 -0.13
N GLY A 116 19.85 -4.36 -0.64
CA GLY A 116 20.30 -4.35 -2.02
C GLY A 116 19.14 -4.24 -3.02
N VAL A 117 18.04 -3.59 -2.63
CA VAL A 117 16.82 -3.49 -3.43
C VAL A 117 16.58 -2.03 -3.81
N ARG A 118 16.32 -1.79 -5.09
CA ARG A 118 15.75 -0.54 -5.59
C ARG A 118 14.27 -0.76 -5.85
N PRO A 119 13.35 -0.27 -5.00
CA PRO A 119 11.92 -0.40 -5.18
C PRO A 119 11.44 0.17 -6.51
N SER A 120 10.51 -0.51 -7.16
CA SER A 120 9.78 0.01 -8.32
C SER A 120 8.39 0.53 -7.95
N GLY A 121 7.93 0.27 -6.75
CA GLY A 121 6.65 0.70 -6.20
C GLY A 121 6.79 1.62 -5.01
N TYR A 122 5.86 2.53 -4.90
CA TYR A 122 5.73 3.48 -3.81
C TYR A 122 4.33 3.40 -3.20
N ARG A 123 4.27 3.59 -1.89
CA ARG A 123 3.04 3.91 -1.16
C ARG A 123 3.31 5.12 -0.27
N SER A 124 2.42 6.11 -0.36
CA SER A 124 2.53 7.31 0.46
C SER A 124 2.16 7.02 1.90
N PRO A 125 2.93 7.51 2.88
CA PRO A 125 2.49 7.55 4.26
C PRO A 125 1.10 8.18 4.41
N ALA A 126 0.22 7.54 5.17
CA ALA A 126 -1.17 7.93 5.37
C ALA A 126 -2.02 8.00 4.08
N TRP A 127 -1.55 7.45 2.97
CA TRP A 127 -2.15 7.49 1.65
C TRP A 127 -2.45 8.92 1.16
N ASP A 128 -1.55 9.84 1.45
CA ASP A 128 -1.75 11.26 1.18
C ASP A 128 -0.62 11.80 0.31
N ASN A 129 -0.91 11.99 -0.98
CA ASN A 129 0.05 12.46 -1.96
C ASN A 129 0.06 13.99 -2.04
N SER A 130 1.25 14.58 -2.12
CA SER A 130 1.42 15.98 -2.46
C SER A 130 1.13 16.24 -3.95
N PRO A 131 0.92 17.49 -4.36
CA PRO A 131 0.85 17.82 -5.79
C PRO A 131 2.12 17.48 -6.60
N SER A 132 3.26 17.24 -5.92
CA SER A 132 4.54 16.93 -6.55
C SER A 132 4.85 15.43 -6.57
N THR A 133 4.14 14.60 -5.80
CA THR A 133 4.46 13.18 -5.61
C THR A 133 4.59 12.44 -6.93
N VAL A 134 3.60 12.52 -7.82
CA VAL A 134 3.59 11.80 -9.10
C VAL A 134 4.80 12.18 -9.98
N GLU A 135 5.13 13.48 -10.07
CA GLU A 135 6.29 13.94 -10.83
C GLU A 135 7.61 13.43 -10.24
N LEU A 136 7.73 13.44 -8.91
CA LEU A 136 8.92 12.94 -8.22
C LEU A 136 9.07 11.43 -8.39
N LEU A 137 7.99 10.68 -8.35
CA LEU A 137 8.03 9.23 -8.58
C LEU A 137 8.50 8.91 -10.00
N LEU A 138 8.04 9.67 -11.01
CA LEU A 138 8.56 9.56 -12.39
C LEU A 138 10.05 9.93 -12.47
N GLU A 139 10.49 10.99 -11.79
CA GLU A 139 11.91 11.40 -11.74
C GLU A 139 12.80 10.29 -11.20
N PHE A 140 12.34 9.56 -10.16
CA PHE A 140 13.10 8.46 -9.56
C PHE A 140 12.90 7.11 -10.28
N GLY A 141 12.04 7.03 -11.29
CA GLY A 141 11.82 5.84 -12.11
C GLY A 141 10.96 4.77 -11.45
N PHE A 142 10.01 5.16 -10.61
CA PHE A 142 9.01 4.24 -10.09
C PHE A 142 8.05 3.77 -11.19
N GLU A 143 7.58 2.54 -11.09
CA GLU A 143 6.64 1.93 -12.04
C GLU A 143 5.18 2.09 -11.60
N TYR A 144 4.95 2.16 -10.29
CA TYR A 144 3.61 2.32 -9.72
C TYR A 144 3.60 3.07 -8.38
N GLU A 145 2.44 3.59 -8.08
CA GLU A 145 1.99 4.20 -6.84
C GLU A 145 0.81 3.40 -6.27
N SER A 146 0.55 3.43 -4.96
CA SER A 146 -0.55 2.69 -4.33
C SER A 146 -1.11 3.42 -3.11
N SER A 147 -1.71 4.60 -3.34
CA SER A 147 -2.30 5.41 -2.26
C SER A 147 -3.59 6.11 -2.67
N MET A 148 -3.94 6.11 -3.96
CA MET A 148 -5.14 6.79 -4.45
C MET A 148 -6.32 5.82 -4.61
N MET A 149 -7.54 6.36 -4.61
CA MET A 149 -8.80 5.62 -4.51
C MET A 149 -9.72 5.92 -5.69
N GLY A 150 -9.17 6.14 -6.88
CA GLY A 150 -9.95 6.48 -8.07
C GLY A 150 -10.63 5.29 -8.74
N ASN A 151 -10.35 4.07 -8.31
CA ASN A 151 -11.01 2.82 -8.69
C ASN A 151 -10.96 1.86 -7.50
N ASP A 152 -11.69 0.76 -7.55
CA ASP A 152 -11.70 -0.29 -6.53
C ASP A 152 -10.86 -1.53 -6.93
N HIS A 153 -10.99 -2.02 -8.15
CA HIS A 153 -10.41 -3.30 -8.58
C HIS A 153 -9.58 -3.25 -9.86
N GLU A 154 -9.52 -2.11 -10.54
CA GLU A 154 -8.71 -1.97 -11.74
C GLU A 154 -7.67 -0.85 -11.57
N PRO A 155 -6.37 -1.14 -11.82
CA PRO A 155 -5.35 -0.09 -11.87
C PRO A 155 -5.68 0.96 -12.94
N TYR A 156 -5.16 2.15 -12.76
CA TYR A 156 -5.31 3.23 -13.72
C TYR A 156 -4.02 4.06 -13.80
N TRP A 157 -3.97 4.93 -14.80
CA TRP A 157 -2.79 5.78 -14.98
C TRP A 157 -2.88 7.01 -14.06
N CYS A 158 -1.80 7.26 -13.34
CA CYS A 158 -1.64 8.51 -12.62
C CYS A 158 -1.64 9.69 -13.58
N ARG A 159 -1.92 10.89 -13.08
CA ARG A 159 -1.94 12.13 -13.87
C ARG A 159 -1.10 13.20 -13.20
N ILE A 160 -0.63 14.13 -14.02
CA ILE A 160 0.00 15.38 -13.57
C ILE A 160 -0.80 16.57 -14.07
N GLY A 161 -0.89 17.63 -13.24
CA GLY A 161 -1.56 18.86 -13.62
C GLY A 161 -3.09 18.80 -13.56
N ASP A 162 -3.68 17.89 -12.77
CA ASP A 162 -5.10 17.99 -12.40
C ASP A 162 -5.37 19.38 -11.79
N ALA A 163 -6.47 20.02 -12.16
CA ALA A 163 -6.83 21.34 -11.65
C ALA A 163 -8.23 21.33 -11.06
N TRP A 164 -8.37 21.91 -9.87
CA TRP A 164 -9.63 22.01 -9.17
C TRP A 164 -9.72 23.27 -8.33
N SER A 165 -10.93 23.74 -8.14
CA SER A 165 -11.25 24.82 -7.18
C SER A 165 -12.68 24.64 -6.66
N THR A 166 -13.08 25.49 -5.70
CA THR A 166 -14.47 25.52 -5.22
C THR A 166 -15.41 26.27 -6.15
N SER A 167 -14.89 26.97 -7.15
CA SER A 167 -15.66 27.82 -8.06
C SER A 167 -15.68 27.34 -9.51
N GLU A 168 -14.84 26.36 -9.86
CA GLU A 168 -14.73 25.83 -11.22
C GLU A 168 -14.81 24.29 -11.17
N GLU A 169 -15.16 23.69 -12.30
CA GLU A 169 -15.19 22.24 -12.45
C GLU A 169 -13.78 21.63 -12.36
N PHE A 170 -13.73 20.37 -11.95
CA PHE A 170 -12.49 19.60 -11.98
C PHE A 170 -12.03 19.38 -13.42
N ARG A 171 -10.77 19.65 -13.71
CA ARG A 171 -10.15 19.40 -15.03
C ARG A 171 -9.06 18.36 -14.90
N PHE A 172 -9.18 17.31 -15.72
CA PHE A 172 -8.21 16.22 -15.74
C PHE A 172 -6.90 16.67 -16.39
N GLY A 173 -5.80 16.42 -15.70
CA GLY A 173 -4.45 16.61 -16.20
C GLY A 173 -4.03 15.54 -17.21
N LEU A 174 -2.75 15.47 -17.48
CA LEU A 174 -2.19 14.54 -18.45
C LEU A 174 -1.90 13.19 -17.78
N PRO A 175 -2.40 12.06 -18.32
CA PRO A 175 -2.00 10.74 -17.87
C PRO A 175 -0.51 10.51 -18.17
N VAL A 176 0.17 9.87 -17.23
CA VAL A 176 1.62 9.62 -17.29
C VAL A 176 1.92 8.13 -17.12
N ASP A 177 3.16 7.72 -17.45
CA ASP A 177 3.60 6.33 -17.38
C ASP A 177 3.95 5.91 -15.94
N LEU A 178 3.00 6.11 -15.03
CA LEU A 178 2.98 5.64 -13.65
C LEU A 178 1.60 5.04 -13.37
N VAL A 179 1.58 3.81 -12.89
CA VAL A 179 0.31 3.10 -12.62
C VAL A 179 -0.10 3.33 -11.17
N GLU A 180 -1.37 3.63 -10.96
CA GLU A 180 -1.99 3.55 -9.65
C GLU A 180 -2.52 2.15 -9.39
N MET A 181 -2.08 1.53 -8.29
CA MET A 181 -2.67 0.33 -7.69
C MET A 181 -3.66 0.77 -6.60
N PRO A 182 -4.96 0.81 -6.91
CA PRO A 182 -5.93 1.48 -6.05
C PRO A 182 -6.03 0.82 -4.68
N VAL A 183 -6.26 1.65 -3.67
CA VAL A 183 -6.47 1.25 -2.28
C VAL A 183 -7.84 1.71 -1.79
N ALA A 184 -8.30 1.15 -0.67
CA ALA A 184 -9.55 1.56 -0.06
C ALA A 184 -9.51 1.40 1.47
N TRP A 185 -9.97 2.41 2.21
CA TRP A 185 -9.92 2.44 3.68
C TRP A 185 -10.63 1.27 4.36
N HIS A 186 -11.63 0.67 3.74
CA HIS A 186 -12.31 -0.52 4.30
C HIS A 186 -11.47 -1.80 4.15
N LEU A 187 -10.44 -1.78 3.30
CA LEU A 187 -9.47 -2.85 3.10
C LEU A 187 -8.13 -2.61 3.84
N ASP A 188 -8.07 -1.59 4.68
CA ASP A 188 -6.94 -1.27 5.54
C ASP A 188 -7.23 -1.73 6.98
N ASP A 189 -6.28 -2.40 7.60
CA ASP A 189 -6.43 -2.90 8.97
C ASP A 189 -6.27 -1.80 10.03
N PHE A 190 -5.58 -0.69 9.72
CA PHE A 190 -5.29 0.37 10.69
C PHE A 190 -6.57 1.04 11.23
N PRO A 191 -7.49 1.57 10.39
CA PRO A 191 -8.72 2.19 10.89
C PRO A 191 -9.69 1.19 11.52
N GLN A 192 -9.55 -0.10 11.24
CA GLN A 192 -10.42 -1.14 11.79
C GLN A 192 -10.02 -1.56 13.20
N PHE A 193 -8.72 -1.65 13.47
CA PHE A 193 -8.21 -2.30 14.67
C PHE A 193 -7.44 -1.38 15.59
N GLU A 194 -6.93 -0.24 15.10
CA GLU A 194 -6.04 0.57 15.89
C GLU A 194 -6.81 1.58 16.75
N PHE A 195 -6.44 1.67 18.02
CA PHE A 195 -6.93 2.70 18.93
C PHE A 195 -5.87 3.78 19.08
N LEU A 196 -6.23 5.01 18.75
CA LEU A 196 -5.31 6.14 18.80
C LEU A 196 -6.01 7.38 19.35
N ALA A 197 -5.41 7.97 20.39
CA ALA A 197 -5.78 9.30 20.88
C ALA A 197 -5.01 10.35 20.06
N THR A 198 -5.71 11.35 19.56
CA THR A 198 -5.15 12.48 18.83
C THR A 198 -5.63 13.79 19.46
N ASP A 199 -5.03 14.90 19.07
CA ASP A 199 -5.48 16.25 19.44
C ASP A 199 -6.89 16.58 18.94
N LYS A 200 -7.40 15.86 17.95
CA LYS A 200 -8.73 16.01 17.34
C LYS A 200 -9.76 15.01 17.84
N GLY A 201 -9.37 14.07 18.73
CA GLY A 201 -10.24 13.03 19.25
C GLY A 201 -9.60 11.64 19.22
N TYR A 202 -10.44 10.61 19.13
CA TYR A 202 -9.99 9.22 19.14
C TYR A 202 -10.29 8.54 17.81
N LEU A 203 -9.31 7.82 17.27
CA LEU A 203 -9.56 6.75 16.31
C LEU A 203 -10.05 5.55 17.13
N PRO A 204 -11.32 5.14 17.01
CA PRO A 204 -11.92 4.21 17.98
C PRO A 204 -11.46 2.77 17.82
N GLY A 205 -10.97 2.35 16.64
CA GLY A 205 -10.47 1.00 16.38
C GLY A 205 -11.18 -0.13 17.12
N GLY A 206 -10.52 -1.26 17.25
CA GLY A 206 -10.98 -2.34 18.14
C GLY A 206 -12.17 -3.16 17.63
N ARG A 207 -12.43 -3.16 16.33
CA ARG A 207 -13.44 -4.05 15.73
C ARG A 207 -13.07 -5.52 15.96
N ALA A 208 -14.08 -6.38 16.05
CA ALA A 208 -13.84 -7.82 16.09
C ALA A 208 -13.25 -8.30 14.74
N PRO A 209 -12.24 -9.18 14.74
CA PRO A 209 -11.69 -9.73 13.50
C PRO A 209 -12.73 -10.36 12.58
N SER A 210 -13.78 -10.99 13.14
CA SER A 210 -14.89 -11.54 12.36
C SER A 210 -15.62 -10.51 11.52
N THR A 211 -15.82 -9.29 12.04
CA THR A 211 -16.47 -8.19 11.28
C THR A 211 -15.60 -7.74 10.09
N VAL A 212 -14.30 -7.60 10.31
CA VAL A 212 -13.37 -7.20 9.25
C VAL A 212 -13.23 -8.31 8.21
N LEU A 213 -13.15 -9.55 8.64
CA LEU A 213 -13.13 -10.72 7.76
C LEU A 213 -14.38 -10.79 6.87
N GLU A 214 -15.56 -10.51 7.43
CA GLU A 214 -16.82 -10.46 6.68
C GLU A 214 -16.75 -9.41 5.57
N ILE A 215 -16.25 -8.19 5.87
CA ILE A 215 -16.07 -7.12 4.89
C ILE A 215 -15.12 -7.57 3.78
N TRP A 216 -13.94 -8.10 4.13
CA TRP A 216 -12.94 -8.50 3.13
C TRP A 216 -13.40 -9.66 2.25
N LYS A 217 -14.11 -10.64 2.82
CA LYS A 217 -14.70 -11.75 2.05
C LYS A 217 -15.79 -11.23 1.09
N ALA A 218 -16.68 -10.36 1.58
CA ALA A 218 -17.76 -9.82 0.74
C ALA A 218 -17.21 -8.98 -0.43
N GLU A 219 -16.16 -8.20 -0.21
CA GLU A 219 -15.50 -7.44 -1.27
C GLU A 219 -14.83 -8.34 -2.30
N PHE A 220 -14.10 -9.35 -1.83
CA PHE A 220 -13.53 -10.38 -2.72
C PHE A 220 -14.61 -11.13 -3.51
N ASP A 221 -15.69 -11.55 -2.86
CA ASP A 221 -16.78 -12.27 -3.49
C ASP A 221 -17.50 -11.41 -4.55
N PHE A 222 -17.64 -10.09 -4.31
CA PHE A 222 -18.16 -9.15 -5.30
C PHE A 222 -17.23 -9.06 -6.52
N LEU A 223 -15.93 -8.86 -6.32
CA LEU A 223 -14.96 -8.89 -7.41
C LEU A 223 -15.03 -10.18 -8.20
N TYR A 224 -15.02 -11.33 -7.51
CA TYR A 224 -15.02 -12.65 -8.15
C TYR A 224 -16.30 -12.95 -8.91
N GLN A 225 -17.47 -12.65 -8.32
CA GLN A 225 -18.78 -13.06 -8.86
C GLN A 225 -19.41 -12.06 -9.82
N ARG A 226 -19.13 -10.75 -9.64
CA ARG A 226 -19.81 -9.67 -10.37
C ARG A 226 -18.93 -9.01 -11.41
N ILE A 227 -17.66 -8.78 -11.09
CA ILE A 227 -16.68 -8.15 -11.99
C ILE A 227 -15.98 -9.24 -12.81
N GLY A 228 -15.50 -10.29 -12.16
CA GLY A 228 -14.92 -11.49 -12.79
C GLY A 228 -13.45 -11.38 -13.14
N SER A 229 -12.84 -10.20 -13.07
CA SER A 229 -11.41 -9.98 -13.29
C SER A 229 -10.94 -8.70 -12.58
N GLY A 230 -9.69 -8.64 -12.15
CA GLY A 230 -9.13 -7.46 -11.48
C GLY A 230 -8.24 -7.82 -10.29
N VAL A 231 -7.92 -6.82 -9.48
CA VAL A 231 -7.09 -6.97 -8.29
C VAL A 231 -7.74 -6.34 -7.07
N MET A 232 -7.72 -7.05 -5.96
CA MET A 232 -8.07 -6.53 -4.65
C MET A 232 -6.78 -6.26 -3.86
N VAL A 233 -6.53 -5.03 -3.48
CA VAL A 233 -5.38 -4.64 -2.66
C VAL A 233 -5.79 -4.56 -1.20
N VAL A 234 -5.24 -5.43 -0.37
CA VAL A 234 -5.48 -5.45 1.07
C VAL A 234 -4.27 -4.87 1.78
N THR A 235 -4.48 -3.81 2.57
CA THR A 235 -3.41 -3.15 3.31
C THR A 235 -3.43 -3.54 4.78
N MET A 236 -2.28 -3.95 5.26
CA MET A 236 -2.09 -4.43 6.61
C MET A 236 -0.80 -3.88 7.20
N HIS A 237 -0.73 -3.86 8.53
CA HIS A 237 0.45 -3.44 9.26
C HIS A 237 0.89 -4.60 10.18
N PRO A 238 2.15 -5.08 10.12
CA PRO A 238 2.58 -6.21 10.93
C PRO A 238 2.40 -5.99 12.43
N GLN A 239 2.55 -4.74 12.90
CA GLN A 239 2.27 -4.36 14.29
C GLN A 239 0.78 -4.57 14.69
N ILE A 240 -0.12 -4.59 13.71
CA ILE A 240 -1.56 -4.76 13.87
C ILE A 240 -1.97 -6.19 13.55
N MET A 241 -1.79 -6.61 12.30
CA MET A 241 -2.20 -7.93 11.79
C MET A 241 -1.42 -9.08 12.46
N GLY A 242 -0.18 -8.85 12.88
CA GLY A 242 0.64 -9.87 13.56
C GLY A 242 0.17 -10.29 14.96
N ARG A 243 -0.91 -9.71 15.51
CA ARG A 243 -1.54 -10.14 16.77
C ARG A 243 -2.31 -11.44 16.54
N GLY A 244 -2.19 -12.40 17.47
CA GLY A 244 -2.65 -13.78 17.28
C GLY A 244 -4.09 -13.93 16.77
N HIS A 245 -5.04 -13.20 17.34
CA HIS A 245 -6.46 -13.28 16.92
C HIS A 245 -6.71 -12.71 15.51
N ARG A 246 -5.90 -11.74 15.05
CA ARG A 246 -5.98 -11.15 13.71
C ARG A 246 -5.23 -12.01 12.70
N LEU A 247 -4.13 -12.64 13.15
CA LEU A 247 -3.39 -13.57 12.29
C LEU A 247 -4.26 -14.77 11.89
N LEU A 248 -5.06 -15.31 12.82
CA LEU A 248 -6.04 -16.36 12.50
C LEU A 248 -7.09 -15.90 11.48
N MET A 249 -7.50 -14.62 11.54
CA MET A 249 -8.38 -14.01 10.55
C MET A 249 -7.70 -13.96 9.17
N LEU A 250 -6.44 -13.54 9.10
CA LEU A 250 -5.68 -13.50 7.84
C LEU A 250 -5.55 -14.90 7.21
N GLU A 251 -5.24 -15.91 8.02
CA GLU A 251 -5.19 -17.30 7.53
C GLU A 251 -6.54 -17.78 6.97
N GLU A 252 -7.64 -17.36 7.60
CA GLU A 252 -8.98 -17.68 7.10
C GLU A 252 -9.31 -16.94 5.80
N PHE A 253 -8.93 -15.67 5.67
CA PHE A 253 -9.07 -14.92 4.43
C PHE A 253 -8.26 -15.54 3.29
N ILE A 254 -7.00 -15.92 3.54
CA ILE A 254 -6.16 -16.60 2.55
C ILE A 254 -6.81 -17.92 2.09
N ARG A 255 -7.33 -18.72 3.02
CA ARG A 255 -8.04 -19.96 2.66
C ARG A 255 -9.32 -19.71 1.86
N HIS A 256 -10.05 -18.63 2.16
CA HIS A 256 -11.23 -18.24 1.40
C HIS A 256 -10.86 -17.93 -0.06
N VAL A 257 -9.89 -17.06 -0.28
CA VAL A 257 -9.42 -16.73 -1.65
C VAL A 257 -8.91 -17.97 -2.38
N ALA A 258 -8.07 -18.78 -1.75
CA ALA A 258 -7.48 -19.98 -2.32
C ALA A 258 -8.52 -21.08 -2.68
N SER A 259 -9.72 -21.02 -2.13
CA SER A 259 -10.81 -21.95 -2.45
C SER A 259 -11.50 -21.65 -3.79
N HIS A 260 -11.15 -20.57 -4.48
CA HIS A 260 -11.74 -20.14 -5.73
C HIS A 260 -10.79 -20.40 -6.91
N GLU A 261 -11.21 -21.26 -7.86
CA GLU A 261 -10.35 -21.79 -8.94
C GLU A 261 -9.71 -20.73 -9.84
N ARG A 262 -10.36 -19.56 -10.04
CA ARG A 262 -9.88 -18.47 -10.89
C ARG A 262 -9.28 -17.33 -10.10
N ALA A 263 -8.99 -17.54 -8.82
CA ALA A 263 -8.37 -16.56 -7.96
C ALA A 263 -6.94 -16.96 -7.59
N GLY A 264 -6.10 -15.97 -7.30
CA GLY A 264 -4.72 -16.17 -6.88
C GLY A 264 -4.16 -14.96 -6.13
N PHE A 265 -2.90 -15.10 -5.73
CA PHE A 265 -2.18 -14.03 -5.04
C PHE A 265 -1.04 -13.51 -5.91
N THR A 266 -0.76 -12.21 -5.79
CA THR A 266 0.26 -11.53 -6.58
C THR A 266 0.97 -10.47 -5.74
N THR A 267 2.16 -10.03 -6.17
CA THR A 267 2.73 -8.78 -5.71
C THR A 267 2.13 -7.61 -6.50
N CYS A 268 2.22 -6.40 -5.96
CA CYS A 268 1.80 -5.21 -6.70
C CYS A 268 2.62 -5.03 -7.98
N GLN A 269 3.94 -5.23 -7.91
CA GLN A 269 4.84 -5.11 -9.06
C GLN A 269 4.48 -6.08 -10.18
N ASP A 270 4.25 -7.36 -9.85
CA ASP A 270 3.94 -8.37 -10.87
C ASP A 270 2.61 -8.08 -11.55
N TYR A 271 1.60 -7.67 -10.75
CA TYR A 271 0.31 -7.29 -11.30
C TYR A 271 0.42 -6.06 -12.22
N VAL A 272 1.08 -5.00 -11.79
CA VAL A 272 1.30 -3.79 -12.58
C VAL A 272 2.02 -4.11 -13.89
N ARG A 273 3.09 -4.89 -13.84
CA ARG A 273 3.85 -5.29 -15.04
C ARG A 273 3.02 -6.11 -16.01
N GLN A 274 2.11 -6.95 -15.52
CA GLN A 274 1.18 -7.67 -16.36
C GLN A 274 0.10 -6.74 -16.92
N TRP A 275 -0.48 -5.88 -16.09
CA TRP A 275 -1.54 -4.95 -16.48
C TRP A 275 -1.07 -3.94 -17.54
N ARG A 276 0.17 -3.44 -17.44
CA ARG A 276 0.77 -2.50 -18.41
C ARG A 276 0.97 -3.06 -19.82
N LYS A 277 1.01 -4.38 -19.99
CA LYS A 277 1.31 -4.99 -21.30
C LYS A 277 0.28 -4.57 -22.35
N GLY A 278 0.75 -3.87 -23.38
CA GLY A 278 -0.10 -3.40 -24.47
C GLY A 278 -1.01 -2.22 -24.14
N ARG A 279 -0.88 -1.63 -22.96
CA ARG A 279 -1.59 -0.41 -22.55
C ARG A 279 -0.67 0.82 -22.62
N SER A 280 -1.27 1.95 -22.86
CA SER A 280 -0.59 3.26 -22.84
C SER A 280 -1.35 4.22 -21.94
N PRO A 281 -0.68 5.24 -21.35
CA PRO A 281 -1.33 6.23 -20.52
C PRO A 281 -2.57 6.84 -21.17
N SER A 282 -3.69 6.79 -20.47
CA SER A 282 -4.99 7.28 -20.93
C SER A 282 -5.80 7.83 -19.77
N LEU A 283 -6.73 8.73 -20.07
CA LEU A 283 -7.74 9.18 -19.10
C LEU A 283 -8.76 8.07 -18.83
N PRO A 284 -9.47 8.13 -17.69
CA PRO A 284 -10.64 7.29 -17.46
C PRO A 284 -11.64 7.41 -18.60
N ALA A 285 -12.33 6.33 -18.94
CA ALA A 285 -13.30 6.31 -20.05
C ALA A 285 -14.39 7.39 -19.90
N ASP A 286 -14.78 7.68 -18.67
CA ASP A 286 -15.85 8.63 -18.32
C ASP A 286 -15.34 10.07 -18.07
N ALA A 287 -14.07 10.37 -18.38
CA ALA A 287 -13.50 11.71 -18.18
C ALA A 287 -14.11 12.80 -19.07
N GLY A 288 -14.90 12.45 -20.11
CA GLY A 288 -15.50 13.41 -21.04
C GLY A 288 -14.48 14.28 -21.76
N ASP A 289 -14.95 15.43 -22.30
CA ASP A 289 -14.09 16.40 -22.99
C ASP A 289 -13.42 17.42 -22.06
N ASN A 290 -13.52 17.20 -20.73
CA ASN A 290 -13.00 18.13 -19.71
C ASN A 290 -11.47 18.04 -19.54
N ARG A 291 -10.75 18.15 -20.65
CA ARG A 291 -9.28 18.05 -20.72
C ARG A 291 -8.63 19.43 -20.67
N LEU A 292 -7.51 19.54 -19.99
CA LEU A 292 -6.64 20.69 -20.16
C LEU A 292 -6.08 20.66 -21.61
N THR A 293 -6.49 21.60 -22.44
CA THR A 293 -5.81 21.85 -23.72
C THR A 293 -4.44 22.46 -23.43
N ARG A 294 -3.41 21.94 -24.09
CA ARG A 294 -2.03 22.45 -23.98
C ARG A 294 -1.95 23.91 -24.37
#